data_69bddabde6d76672834677ef7cda1683
#
_entry.id   69bddabde6d76672834677ef7cda1683
#
_cell.length_a   1.000
_cell.length_b   1.000
_cell.length_c   1.000
_cell.angle_alpha   90.00
_cell.angle_beta   90.00
_cell.angle_gamma   90.00
#
_symmetry.space_group_name_H-M   'P 1'
#
loop_
_entity.id
_entity.type
_entity.pdbx_description
1 polymer ?
#
loop_
_entity_poly.entity_id
_entity_poly.type
_entity_poly.pdbx_seq_one_letter_code
_entity_poly.pdbx_strand_id
1 'polypeptide(L)'
;MNANDSNEEKIIFKELSYKITGLLFDVHNNLGRFCREKQYGDAFEGLLKGSKIDYQREMALPLKLVDNNLTNKVDFMVDGKILVELKTKPCVTKEDYYQMQRYLQASKSKLGLLVNFSVKYLHPIRIIRVNS
;
A
#
# COMPACT_ATOMS: atom_id res chain seq x y z
N MET A 1 22.41 -9.60 19.16
CA MET A 1 21.40 -9.89 18.13
C MET A 1 22.02 -10.74 17.04
N ASN A 2 21.37 -11.78 16.62
CA ASN A 2 21.90 -12.65 15.57
C ASN A 2 21.45 -12.16 14.19
N ALA A 3 22.04 -12.72 13.15
CA ALA A 3 21.76 -12.33 11.78
C ALA A 3 20.30 -12.60 11.37
N ASN A 4 19.64 -13.59 11.98
CA ASN A 4 18.25 -13.91 11.66
C ASN A 4 17.30 -12.81 12.09
N ASP A 5 17.49 -12.23 13.27
CA ASP A 5 16.64 -11.14 13.75
C ASP A 5 16.73 -9.93 12.83
N SER A 6 17.95 -9.59 12.41
CA SER A 6 18.19 -8.49 11.48
C SER A 6 17.51 -8.74 10.13
N ASN A 7 17.60 -9.97 9.63
CA ASN A 7 16.97 -10.34 8.37
C ASN A 7 15.44 -10.30 8.46
N GLU A 8 14.87 -10.73 9.58
CA GLU A 8 13.44 -10.71 9.78
C GLU A 8 12.89 -9.28 9.76
N GLU A 9 13.60 -8.34 10.38
CA GLU A 9 13.20 -6.93 10.33
C GLU A 9 13.19 -6.39 8.90
N LYS A 10 14.16 -6.79 8.06
CA LYS A 10 14.26 -6.33 6.68
C LYS A 10 13.16 -6.87 5.78
N ILE A 11 12.55 -7.99 6.15
CA ILE A 11 11.58 -8.67 5.31
C ILE A 11 10.24 -8.84 6.02
N ILE A 12 9.83 -7.78 6.74
CA ILE A 12 8.52 -7.74 7.42
C ILE A 12 7.43 -8.12 6.43
N PHE A 13 6.61 -9.10 6.81
CA PHE A 13 5.50 -9.63 6.02
C PHE A 13 5.94 -10.05 4.61
N LYS A 14 7.08 -10.73 4.51
CA LYS A 14 7.67 -11.10 3.24
C LYS A 14 6.70 -11.84 2.33
N GLU A 15 6.07 -12.90 2.82
CA GLU A 15 5.18 -13.72 2.00
C GLU A 15 3.93 -12.97 1.57
N LEU A 16 3.30 -12.27 2.50
CA LEU A 16 2.11 -11.50 2.21
C LEU A 16 2.40 -10.35 1.25
N SER A 17 3.47 -9.61 1.48
CA SER A 17 3.84 -8.50 0.60
C SER A 17 4.22 -8.98 -0.79
N TYR A 18 4.89 -10.13 -0.89
CA TYR A 18 5.20 -10.75 -2.18
C TYR A 18 3.93 -11.10 -2.95
N LYS A 19 2.96 -11.70 -2.25
CA LYS A 19 1.69 -12.07 -2.87
C LYS A 19 0.91 -10.83 -3.33
N ILE A 20 0.84 -9.80 -2.48
CA ILE A 20 0.16 -8.54 -2.84
C ILE A 20 0.85 -7.90 -4.04
N THR A 21 2.17 -7.84 -4.05
CA THR A 21 2.95 -7.29 -5.16
C THR A 21 2.65 -8.03 -6.46
N GLY A 22 2.56 -9.36 -6.40
CA GLY A 22 2.17 -10.16 -7.55
C GLY A 22 0.80 -9.79 -8.09
N LEU A 23 -0.18 -9.57 -7.21
CA LEU A 23 -1.51 -9.14 -7.61
C LEU A 23 -1.48 -7.74 -8.25
N LEU A 24 -0.66 -6.84 -7.71
CA LEU A 24 -0.51 -5.50 -8.28
C LEU A 24 0.11 -5.54 -9.68
N PHE A 25 1.09 -6.41 -9.88
CA PHE A 25 1.65 -6.63 -11.22
C PHE A 25 0.60 -7.18 -12.18
N ASP A 26 -0.25 -8.11 -11.72
CA ASP A 26 -1.32 -8.64 -12.55
C ASP A 26 -2.29 -7.54 -12.97
N VAL A 27 -2.67 -6.66 -12.06
CA VAL A 27 -3.53 -5.52 -12.37
C VAL A 27 -2.90 -4.65 -13.44
N HIS A 28 -1.62 -4.30 -13.28
CA HIS A 28 -0.92 -3.44 -14.23
C HIS A 28 -0.76 -4.12 -15.60
N ASN A 29 -0.43 -5.39 -15.61
CA ASN A 29 -0.28 -6.14 -16.85
C ASN A 29 -1.60 -6.23 -17.62
N ASN A 30 -2.73 -6.33 -16.91
CA ASN A 30 -4.04 -6.45 -17.55
C ASN A 30 -4.60 -5.10 -18.00
N LEU A 31 -4.41 -4.05 -17.22
CA LEU A 31 -5.03 -2.75 -17.49
C LEU A 31 -4.11 -1.74 -18.15
N GLY A 32 -2.80 -1.92 -18.07
CA GLY A 32 -1.86 -0.95 -18.58
C GLY A 32 -1.74 0.28 -17.68
N ARG A 33 -1.21 1.38 -18.22
CA ARG A 33 -0.85 2.55 -17.41
C ARG A 33 -1.76 3.77 -17.61
N PHE A 34 -2.81 3.66 -18.41
CA PHE A 34 -3.64 4.82 -18.75
C PHE A 34 -5.04 4.78 -18.15
N CYS A 35 -5.29 3.85 -17.22
CA CYS A 35 -6.57 3.78 -16.54
C CYS A 35 -6.64 4.77 -15.37
N ARG A 36 -7.82 4.91 -14.81
CA ARG A 36 -8.06 5.75 -13.65
C ARG A 36 -7.80 4.95 -12.37
N GLU A 37 -7.51 5.67 -11.29
CA GLU A 37 -7.22 5.05 -10.01
C GLU A 37 -8.33 4.10 -9.56
N LYS A 38 -9.58 4.49 -9.73
CA LYS A 38 -10.72 3.64 -9.35
C LYS A 38 -10.71 2.31 -10.10
N GLN A 39 -10.34 2.32 -11.38
CA GLN A 39 -10.28 1.08 -12.16
C GLN A 39 -9.22 0.12 -11.62
N TYR A 40 -8.06 0.65 -11.26
CA TYR A 40 -7.01 -0.15 -10.64
C TYR A 40 -7.45 -0.69 -9.28
N GLY A 41 -8.10 0.15 -8.48
CA GLY A 41 -8.64 -0.27 -7.18
C GLY A 41 -9.68 -1.37 -7.30
N ASP A 42 -10.59 -1.25 -8.25
CA ASP A 42 -11.62 -2.27 -8.47
C ASP A 42 -10.99 -3.60 -8.92
N ALA A 43 -10.01 -3.54 -9.80
CA ALA A 43 -9.32 -4.73 -10.26
C ALA A 43 -8.52 -5.40 -9.13
N PHE A 44 -7.82 -4.62 -8.34
CA PHE A 44 -7.07 -5.13 -7.19
C PHE A 44 -8.00 -5.79 -6.17
N GLU A 45 -9.12 -5.14 -5.87
CA GLU A 45 -10.13 -5.70 -4.97
C GLU A 45 -10.63 -7.05 -5.46
N GLY A 46 -10.92 -7.15 -6.76
CA GLY A 46 -11.36 -8.41 -7.35
C GLY A 46 -10.33 -9.54 -7.17
N LEU A 47 -9.05 -9.20 -7.32
CA LEU A 47 -8.00 -10.19 -7.13
C LEU A 47 -7.81 -10.59 -5.67
N LEU A 48 -7.98 -9.64 -4.74
CA LEU A 48 -7.94 -9.96 -3.31
C LEU A 48 -9.06 -10.92 -2.94
N LYS A 49 -10.27 -10.65 -3.43
CA LYS A 49 -11.43 -11.55 -3.20
C LYS A 49 -11.17 -12.92 -3.79
N GLY A 50 -10.69 -12.98 -5.03
CA GLY A 50 -10.41 -14.25 -5.69
C GLY A 50 -9.32 -15.06 -5.00
N SER A 51 -8.39 -14.39 -4.35
CA SER A 51 -7.31 -15.03 -3.58
C SER A 51 -7.71 -15.32 -2.14
N LYS A 52 -8.92 -14.96 -1.73
CA LYS A 52 -9.43 -15.15 -0.37
C LYS A 52 -8.57 -14.45 0.68
N ILE A 53 -8.09 -13.26 0.35
CA ILE A 53 -7.31 -12.42 1.25
C ILE A 53 -8.24 -11.37 1.85
N ASP A 54 -8.31 -11.29 3.17
CA ASP A 54 -9.11 -10.29 3.85
C ASP A 54 -8.57 -8.89 3.59
N TYR A 55 -9.46 -7.92 3.47
CA TYR A 55 -9.05 -6.54 3.25
C TYR A 55 -10.15 -5.58 3.70
N GLN A 56 -9.76 -4.33 3.89
CA GLN A 56 -10.69 -3.21 4.03
C GLN A 56 -10.29 -2.17 2.99
N ARG A 57 -11.26 -1.67 2.25
CA ARG A 57 -11.02 -0.65 1.23
C ARG A 57 -11.50 0.70 1.71
N GLU A 58 -10.74 1.76 1.39
CA GLU A 58 -11.03 3.14 1.82
C GLU A 58 -11.23 3.21 3.34
N MET A 59 -10.29 2.61 4.06
CA MET A 59 -10.37 2.53 5.51
C MET A 59 -10.01 3.87 6.15
N ALA A 60 -10.92 4.38 6.99
CA ALA A 60 -10.68 5.61 7.73
C ALA A 60 -9.64 5.38 8.83
N LEU A 61 -8.76 6.35 9.03
CA LEU A 61 -7.70 6.30 10.02
C LEU A 61 -7.92 7.37 11.09
N PRO A 62 -7.60 7.07 12.36
CA PRO A 62 -7.83 8.01 13.46
C PRO A 62 -6.72 9.07 13.57
N LEU A 63 -6.72 10.05 12.68
CA LEU A 63 -5.76 11.15 12.71
C LEU A 63 -6.36 12.32 13.48
N LYS A 64 -6.22 12.29 14.81
CA LYS A 64 -6.93 13.19 15.73
C LYS A 64 -6.45 14.64 15.71
N LEU A 65 -5.22 14.89 15.35
CA LEU A 65 -4.62 16.22 15.44
C LEU A 65 -4.44 16.89 14.08
N VAL A 66 -5.11 16.36 13.07
CA VAL A 66 -4.99 16.84 11.70
C VAL A 66 -6.24 17.61 11.33
N ASP A 67 -6.09 18.54 10.38
CA ASP A 67 -7.19 19.29 9.81
C ASP A 67 -8.34 18.36 9.41
N ASN A 68 -9.52 18.65 9.93
CA ASN A 68 -10.73 17.86 9.67
C ASN A 68 -11.13 17.85 8.21
N ASN A 69 -10.59 18.75 7.40
CA ASN A 69 -10.86 18.81 5.96
C ASN A 69 -10.06 17.80 5.16
N LEU A 70 -9.05 17.16 5.77
CA LEU A 70 -8.24 16.16 5.09
C LEU A 70 -8.89 14.79 5.15
N THR A 71 -8.92 14.13 4.01
CA THR A 71 -9.41 12.76 3.93
C THR A 71 -8.32 11.83 4.46
N ASN A 72 -8.61 11.16 5.57
CA ASN A 72 -7.66 10.25 6.22
C ASN A 72 -8.05 8.80 5.94
N LYS A 73 -8.19 8.47 4.65
CA LYS A 73 -8.55 7.12 4.23
C LYS A 73 -7.42 6.53 3.43
N VAL A 74 -6.96 5.36 3.86
CA VAL A 74 -6.02 4.58 3.06
C VAL A 74 -6.80 3.74 2.06
N ASP A 75 -6.25 3.56 0.86
CA ASP A 75 -6.95 2.83 -0.19
C ASP A 75 -7.28 1.41 0.22
N PHE A 76 -6.31 0.69 0.79
CA PHE A 76 -6.52 -0.68 1.25
C PHE A 76 -5.72 -0.96 2.53
N MET A 77 -6.33 -1.70 3.44
CA MET A 77 -5.65 -2.42 4.51
C MET A 77 -5.81 -3.90 4.22
N VAL A 78 -4.71 -4.58 3.95
CA VAL A 78 -4.74 -5.98 3.54
C VAL A 78 -4.36 -6.89 4.71
N ASP A 79 -5.26 -7.82 5.02
CA ASP A 79 -5.10 -8.82 6.08
C ASP A 79 -4.77 -8.19 7.45
N GLY A 80 -5.25 -6.98 7.69
CA GLY A 80 -4.98 -6.24 8.91
C GLY A 80 -3.51 -5.92 9.14
N LYS A 81 -2.66 -6.05 8.12
CA LYS A 81 -1.20 -5.96 8.27
C LYS A 81 -0.53 -4.96 7.38
N ILE A 82 -0.94 -4.86 6.12
CA ILE A 82 -0.22 -4.05 5.13
C ILE A 82 -1.16 -3.00 4.54
N LEU A 83 -0.74 -1.74 4.62
CA LEU A 83 -1.43 -0.66 3.94
C LEU A 83 -1.01 -0.62 2.48
N VAL A 84 -1.95 -0.38 1.57
CA VAL A 84 -1.66 -0.24 0.15
C VAL A 84 -2.28 1.06 -0.35
N GLU A 85 -1.47 1.92 -0.97
CA GLU A 85 -1.90 3.17 -1.58
C GLU A 85 -1.63 3.12 -3.08
N LEU A 86 -2.67 3.40 -3.86
CA LEU A 86 -2.60 3.42 -5.31
C LEU A 86 -2.52 4.86 -5.79
N LYS A 87 -1.62 5.10 -6.73
CA LYS A 87 -1.45 6.42 -7.34
C LYS A 87 -1.52 6.30 -8.85
N THR A 88 -1.98 7.36 -9.51
CA THR A 88 -1.99 7.50 -10.96
C THR A 88 -1.49 8.90 -11.31
N LYS A 89 -0.18 9.08 -11.29
CA LYS A 89 0.47 10.38 -11.42
C LYS A 89 1.80 10.22 -12.16
N PRO A 90 2.40 11.32 -12.65
CA PRO A 90 3.66 11.20 -13.39
C PRO A 90 4.80 10.59 -12.59
N CYS A 91 4.87 10.88 -11.28
CA CYS A 91 5.87 10.29 -10.39
C CYS A 91 5.42 10.36 -8.94
N VAL A 92 5.95 9.43 -8.14
CA VAL A 92 5.77 9.44 -6.70
C VAL A 92 6.65 10.55 -6.11
N THR A 93 6.13 11.25 -5.11
CA THR A 93 6.79 12.39 -4.49
C THR A 93 7.10 12.13 -3.01
N LYS A 94 7.87 13.03 -2.40
CA LYS A 94 8.11 12.99 -0.95
C LYS A 94 6.80 13.11 -0.18
N GLU A 95 5.84 13.87 -0.69
CA GLU A 95 4.54 14.02 -0.04
C GLU A 95 3.79 12.69 0.04
N ASP A 96 3.90 11.87 -0.99
CA ASP A 96 3.29 10.54 -1.00
C ASP A 96 3.94 9.65 0.07
N TYR A 97 5.25 9.75 0.23
CA TYR A 97 5.98 9.02 1.26
C TYR A 97 5.54 9.47 2.66
N TYR A 98 5.46 10.79 2.89
CA TYR A 98 5.04 11.32 4.18
C TYR A 98 3.60 10.97 4.48
N GLN A 99 2.72 10.98 3.48
CA GLN A 99 1.35 10.52 3.65
C GLN A 99 1.31 9.08 4.15
N MET A 100 2.09 8.19 3.53
CA MET A 100 2.14 6.80 3.96
C MET A 100 2.67 6.69 5.38
N GLN A 101 3.69 7.45 5.75
CA GLN A 101 4.19 7.44 7.13
C GLN A 101 3.12 7.87 8.13
N ARG A 102 2.34 8.91 7.79
CA ARG A 102 1.23 9.32 8.65
C ARG A 102 0.21 8.21 8.82
N TYR A 103 -0.11 7.52 7.73
CA TYR A 103 -1.06 6.40 7.77
C TYR A 103 -0.51 5.24 8.58
N LEU A 104 0.77 4.92 8.44
CA LEU A 104 1.41 3.85 9.22
C LEU A 104 1.40 4.18 10.72
N GLN A 105 1.70 5.43 11.08
CA GLN A 105 1.66 5.86 12.48
C GLN A 105 0.24 5.75 13.05
N ALA A 106 -0.76 6.21 12.31
CA ALA A 106 -2.15 6.22 12.77
C ALA A 106 -2.73 4.81 12.89
N SER A 107 -2.41 3.93 11.96
CA SER A 107 -2.92 2.55 11.93
C SER A 107 -2.10 1.60 12.77
N LYS A 108 -0.88 2.00 13.15
CA LYS A 108 0.12 1.15 13.82
C LYS A 108 0.57 -0.03 12.95
N SER A 109 0.29 0.01 11.65
CA SER A 109 0.84 -0.98 10.71
C SER A 109 2.32 -0.77 10.54
N LYS A 110 3.05 -1.85 10.30
CA LYS A 110 4.50 -1.80 10.15
C LYS A 110 4.95 -1.53 8.72
N LEU A 111 4.11 -1.88 7.75
CA LEU A 111 4.49 -1.85 6.34
C LEU A 111 3.38 -1.26 5.48
N GLY A 112 3.78 -0.39 4.57
CA GLY A 112 2.93 0.11 3.51
C GLY A 112 3.53 -0.19 2.15
N LEU A 113 2.68 -0.37 1.17
CA LEU A 113 3.07 -0.50 -0.23
C LEU A 113 2.47 0.69 -0.98
N LEU A 114 3.34 1.46 -1.60
CA LEU A 114 2.95 2.62 -2.40
C LEU A 114 3.20 2.27 -3.86
N VAL A 115 2.14 2.30 -4.68
CA VAL A 115 2.25 1.85 -6.06
C VAL A 115 1.64 2.87 -7.01
N ASN A 116 2.43 3.28 -8.00
CA ASN A 116 1.99 4.19 -9.04
C ASN A 116 1.79 3.40 -10.34
N PHE A 117 0.55 3.38 -10.83
CA PHE A 117 0.20 2.62 -12.03
C PHE A 117 0.46 3.37 -13.34
N SER A 118 0.72 4.67 -13.27
CA SER A 118 0.90 5.50 -14.48
C SER A 118 2.31 5.43 -15.07
N VAL A 119 3.01 4.33 -14.83
CA VAL A 119 4.37 4.10 -15.33
C VAL A 119 4.40 2.87 -16.22
N LYS A 120 5.38 2.82 -17.13
CA LYS A 120 5.52 1.69 -18.05
C LYS A 120 5.86 0.39 -17.30
N TYR A 121 6.77 0.47 -16.34
CA TYR A 121 7.20 -0.68 -15.54
C TYR A 121 6.83 -0.44 -14.09
N LEU A 122 5.92 -1.25 -13.56
CA LEU A 122 5.44 -1.10 -12.21
C LEU A 122 6.55 -1.35 -11.20
N HIS A 123 6.64 -0.48 -10.20
CA HIS A 123 7.64 -0.62 -9.14
C HIS A 123 7.00 -0.28 -7.80
N PRO A 124 6.33 -1.24 -7.16
CA PRO A 124 5.76 -1.01 -5.82
C PRO A 124 6.86 -0.71 -4.82
N ILE A 125 6.65 0.32 -4.02
CA ILE A 125 7.63 0.78 -3.04
C ILE A 125 7.22 0.30 -1.66
N ARG A 126 8.12 -0.41 -0.97
CA ARG A 126 7.92 -0.83 0.42
C ARG A 126 8.32 0.33 1.33
N ILE A 127 7.40 0.71 2.20
CA ILE A 127 7.64 1.77 3.18
C ILE A 127 7.43 1.20 4.57
N ILE A 128 8.48 1.21 5.37
CA ILE A 128 8.44 0.69 6.74
C ILE A 128 8.19 1.86 7.67
N ARG A 129 7.31 1.66 8.66
CA ARG A 129 7.01 2.69 9.64
C ARG A 129 8.27 3.09 10.39
N VAL A 130 8.54 4.39 10.40
CA VAL A 130 9.67 4.96 11.14
C VAL A 130 9.28 5.01 12.62
N ASN A 131 10.15 4.48 13.46
CA ASN A 131 9.98 4.61 14.91
C ASN A 131 10.56 5.95 15.34
N SER A 132 9.71 6.78 15.87
CA SER A 132 10.13 8.10 16.32
C SER A 132 10.05 8.20 17.84
#